data_2f210edf5fc37b0fb0ef87f68fcc128e
#
_entry.id   2f210edf5fc37b0fb0ef87f68fcc128e
#
_cell.length_a   1.000
_cell.length_b   1.000
_cell.length_c   1.000
_cell.angle_alpha   90.00
_cell.angle_beta   90.00
_cell.angle_gamma   90.00
#
_symmetry.space_group_name_H-M   'P 1'
#
loop_
_entity.id
_entity.type
_entity.pdbx_description
1 polymer ?
#
loop_
_entity_poly.entity_id
_entity_poly.type
_entity_poly.pdbx_seq_one_letter_code
_entity_poly.pdbx_strand_id
1 'polypeptide(L)'
;MKEPQTERCGIALYAEGQENQWYIDSGCSKHMTGDKEKLQSYSALEKEKVSFGNDTPALKKGKGSVLLKEKVKGGNVMYVDGLKHNLLSVSQMCDEGTKVIFQSNGCSVCDLDIGETVIKGIRTRNNLYIFKEGQQQCYLSKNDEHWLWHQRLGHLSFSQIRKACKYQAVCGLPDIRIPDNTICKSCQFGKQTKTNFPEKEGSASRPLELVHTDVCGPSRKRSL
;
A
#
# COMPACT_ATOMS: atom_id res chain seq x y z
N MET A 1 23.57 35.55 -21.41
CA MET A 1 22.35 35.48 -20.58
C MET A 1 21.66 34.16 -20.92
N LYS A 2 21.60 33.19 -19.97
CA LYS A 2 20.84 31.98 -20.19
C LYS A 2 19.35 32.32 -19.93
N GLU A 3 18.51 32.04 -20.93
CA GLU A 3 17.06 32.12 -20.74
C GLU A 3 16.60 31.22 -19.59
N PRO A 4 15.67 31.68 -18.77
CA PRO A 4 15.12 30.81 -17.70
C PRO A 4 14.35 29.65 -18.35
N GLN A 5 14.84 28.44 -18.19
CA GLN A 5 14.14 27.23 -18.62
C GLN A 5 12.85 27.11 -17.81
N THR A 6 11.73 27.35 -18.47
CA THR A 6 10.40 27.15 -17.88
C THR A 6 10.14 25.64 -17.80
N GLU A 7 10.11 25.11 -16.59
CA GLU A 7 9.75 23.70 -16.37
C GLU A 7 8.25 23.50 -16.62
N ARG A 8 7.90 22.48 -17.41
CA ARG A 8 6.52 22.14 -17.74
C ARG A 8 6.09 20.87 -16.99
N CYS A 9 4.86 20.86 -16.54
CA CYS A 9 4.23 19.70 -15.89
C CYS A 9 2.86 19.45 -16.54
N GLY A 10 2.62 18.21 -16.98
CA GLY A 10 1.50 17.81 -17.83
C GLY A 10 0.37 17.04 -17.15
N ILE A 11 0.16 17.15 -15.81
CA ILE A 11 -0.95 16.45 -15.19
C ILE A 11 -2.29 17.11 -15.45
N ALA A 12 -3.19 16.36 -16.06
CA ALA A 12 -4.60 16.68 -16.14
C ALA A 12 -5.27 16.63 -14.75
N LEU A 13 -6.04 17.66 -14.44
CA LEU A 13 -6.59 18.10 -13.16
C LEU A 13 -7.66 17.21 -12.50
N TYR A 14 -7.76 15.92 -12.76
CA TYR A 14 -8.87 15.06 -12.31
C TYR A 14 -8.49 13.91 -11.37
N ALA A 15 -7.48 14.09 -10.54
CA ALA A 15 -7.21 13.11 -9.50
C ALA A 15 -7.74 13.65 -8.15
N GLU A 16 -8.73 12.99 -7.56
CA GLU A 16 -9.06 13.18 -6.15
C GLU A 16 -7.83 12.80 -5.33
N GLY A 17 -7.18 13.81 -4.75
CA GLY A 17 -5.94 13.63 -4.00
C GLY A 17 -6.18 12.82 -2.73
N GLN A 18 -5.61 11.64 -2.63
CA GLN A 18 -5.43 10.96 -1.35
C GLN A 18 -4.06 11.38 -0.77
N GLU A 19 -4.06 11.74 0.48
CA GLU A 19 -2.88 12.07 1.26
C GLU A 19 -1.83 11.01 1.14
N ASN A 20 -0.72 10.93 0.84
CA ASN A 20 0.30 9.86 0.71
C ASN A 20 0.39 9.13 -0.64
N GLN A 21 -0.10 9.73 -1.71
CA GLN A 21 0.10 9.19 -3.05
C GLN A 21 1.09 10.03 -3.85
N TRP A 22 1.92 9.33 -4.62
CA TRP A 22 2.80 9.92 -5.62
C TRP A 22 2.38 9.47 -7.00
N TYR A 23 2.23 10.40 -7.90
CA TYR A 23 1.91 10.14 -9.30
C TYR A 23 3.20 10.04 -10.11
N ILE A 24 3.36 8.96 -10.85
CA ILE A 24 4.50 8.76 -11.75
C ILE A 24 4.16 9.43 -13.06
N ASP A 25 4.88 10.51 -13.36
CA ASP A 25 4.59 11.40 -14.49
C ASP A 25 5.82 11.60 -15.39
N SER A 26 5.65 11.21 -16.66
CA SER A 26 6.67 11.44 -17.69
C SER A 26 6.64 12.87 -18.24
N GLY A 27 5.57 13.61 -17.99
CA GLY A 27 5.41 15.01 -18.44
C GLY A 27 6.02 16.03 -17.48
N CYS A 28 6.46 15.64 -16.30
CA CYS A 28 7.14 16.55 -15.38
C CYS A 28 8.66 16.36 -15.40
N SER A 29 9.40 17.46 -15.42
CA SER A 29 10.87 17.46 -15.50
C SER A 29 11.55 17.26 -14.14
N LYS A 30 10.83 17.48 -13.02
CA LYS A 30 11.33 17.36 -11.65
C LYS A 30 10.29 16.72 -10.74
N HIS A 31 10.77 16.03 -9.70
CA HIS A 31 9.92 15.61 -8.60
C HIS A 31 9.33 16.84 -7.92
N MET A 32 8.05 16.79 -7.56
CA MET A 32 7.36 17.92 -6.94
C MET A 32 6.40 17.44 -5.85
N THR A 33 6.28 18.24 -4.78
CA THR A 33 5.29 18.04 -3.72
C THR A 33 4.70 19.37 -3.27
N GLY A 34 3.42 19.37 -2.93
CA GLY A 34 2.76 20.47 -2.25
C GLY A 34 2.82 20.39 -0.73
N ASP A 35 3.39 19.31 -0.20
CA ASP A 35 3.48 19.05 1.22
C ASP A 35 4.94 19.13 1.68
N LYS A 36 5.23 20.16 2.48
CA LYS A 36 6.57 20.39 3.03
C LYS A 36 7.00 19.31 4.03
N GLU A 37 6.05 18.71 4.74
CA GLU A 37 6.33 17.70 5.78
C GLU A 37 6.89 16.39 5.18
N LYS A 38 6.64 16.15 3.89
CA LYS A 38 7.22 15.01 3.17
C LYS A 38 8.72 15.13 2.90
N LEU A 39 9.26 16.32 3.02
CA LEU A 39 10.67 16.56 2.76
C LEU A 39 11.52 16.27 4.00
N GLN A 40 12.44 15.32 3.90
CA GLN A 40 13.42 15.00 4.96
C GLN A 40 14.48 16.11 5.14
N SER A 41 14.84 16.75 4.02
CA SER A 41 15.75 17.90 4.03
C SER A 41 15.05 19.02 3.26
N TYR A 42 15.13 20.23 3.78
CA TYR A 42 14.53 21.40 3.14
C TYR A 42 15.54 22.54 3.01
N SER A 43 15.67 23.07 1.79
CA SER A 43 16.43 24.27 1.48
C SER A 43 15.50 25.24 0.75
N ALA A 44 15.36 26.45 1.27
CA ALA A 44 14.57 27.48 0.62
C ALA A 44 15.21 27.89 -0.70
N LEU A 45 14.37 28.12 -1.72
CA LEU A 45 14.81 28.66 -3.00
C LEU A 45 14.31 30.10 -3.13
N GLU A 46 15.10 30.93 -3.79
CA GLU A 46 14.63 32.24 -4.22
C GLU A 46 13.59 32.07 -5.32
N LYS A 47 12.54 32.86 -5.26
CA LYS A 47 11.29 32.88 -6.04
C LYS A 47 11.42 32.42 -7.51
N GLU A 48 11.57 31.13 -7.73
CA GLU A 48 11.43 30.52 -9.05
C GLU A 48 9.96 30.15 -9.32
N LYS A 49 9.54 30.26 -10.57
CA LYS A 49 8.19 29.87 -10.99
C LYS A 49 8.24 28.54 -11.75
N VAL A 50 7.21 27.73 -11.55
CA VAL A 50 6.93 26.55 -12.37
C VAL A 50 5.60 26.80 -13.09
N SER A 51 5.52 26.46 -14.37
CA SER A 51 4.26 26.49 -15.13
C SER A 51 3.67 25.08 -15.20
N PHE A 52 2.39 24.96 -14.87
CA PHE A 52 1.60 23.76 -15.09
C PHE A 52 0.95 23.81 -16.48
N GLY A 53 0.38 22.66 -16.92
CA GLY A 53 -0.23 22.55 -18.24
C GLY A 53 -1.42 23.48 -18.52
N ASN A 54 -1.90 24.20 -17.51
CA ASN A 54 -2.91 25.25 -17.61
C ASN A 54 -2.32 26.67 -17.63
N ASP A 55 -1.02 26.80 -17.87
CA ASP A 55 -0.25 28.04 -17.86
C ASP A 55 -0.34 28.89 -16.56
N THR A 56 -0.88 28.30 -15.49
CA THR A 56 -0.89 28.96 -14.18
C THR A 56 0.48 28.84 -13.52
N PRO A 57 1.19 29.96 -13.28
CA PRO A 57 2.49 29.90 -12.63
C PRO A 57 2.31 29.63 -11.13
N ALA A 58 2.98 28.60 -10.60
CA ALA A 58 3.10 28.37 -9.18
C ALA A 58 4.50 28.71 -8.69
N LEU A 59 4.61 29.08 -7.41
CA LEU A 59 5.89 29.44 -6.79
C LEU A 59 6.58 28.22 -6.23
N LYS A 60 7.81 27.96 -6.67
CA LYS A 60 8.73 27.07 -5.99
C LYS A 60 9.24 27.77 -4.73
N LYS A 61 8.95 27.22 -3.58
CA LYS A 61 9.37 27.79 -2.28
C LYS A 61 10.64 27.14 -1.74
N GLY A 62 10.99 25.96 -2.25
CA GLY A 62 12.17 25.24 -1.76
C GLY A 62 12.40 23.95 -2.50
N LYS A 63 13.46 23.25 -2.10
CA LYS A 63 13.80 21.90 -2.56
C LYS A 63 14.23 21.03 -1.40
N GLY A 64 14.09 19.73 -1.57
CA GLY A 64 14.49 18.77 -0.55
C GLY A 64 14.66 17.37 -1.09
N SER A 65 14.74 16.40 -0.20
CA SER A 65 14.72 14.97 -0.53
C SER A 65 13.53 14.32 0.15
N VAL A 66 12.99 13.27 -0.46
CA VAL A 66 11.94 12.43 0.13
C VAL A 66 12.43 11.00 0.26
N LEU A 67 11.94 10.30 1.27
CA LEU A 67 12.12 8.88 1.42
C LEU A 67 10.90 8.18 0.86
N LEU A 68 11.01 7.62 -0.32
CA LEU A 68 9.91 6.91 -0.99
C LEU A 68 9.71 5.50 -0.43
N LYS A 69 10.81 4.85 -0.02
CA LYS A 69 10.86 3.54 0.62
C LYS A 69 12.15 3.44 1.44
N GLU A 70 12.26 2.45 2.34
CA GLU A 70 13.38 2.30 3.30
C GLU A 70 14.80 2.56 2.74
N LYS A 71 15.01 2.35 1.45
CA LYS A 71 16.30 2.57 0.78
C LYS A 71 16.23 3.46 -0.47
N VAL A 72 15.02 3.92 -0.86
CA VAL A 72 14.84 4.70 -2.09
C VAL A 72 14.59 6.16 -1.73
N LYS A 73 15.59 6.98 -1.99
CA LYS A 73 15.52 8.43 -1.80
C LYS A 73 15.24 9.10 -3.15
N GLY A 74 14.21 9.94 -3.22
CA GLY A 74 14.06 10.89 -4.31
C GLY A 74 14.82 12.16 -3.96
N GLY A 75 15.88 12.46 -4.71
CA GLY A 75 16.64 13.70 -4.56
C GLY A 75 15.96 14.88 -5.26
N ASN A 76 16.37 16.11 -4.95
CA ASN A 76 15.94 17.33 -5.65
C ASN A 76 14.42 17.47 -5.88
N VAL A 77 13.62 17.13 -4.87
CA VAL A 77 12.16 17.30 -4.90
C VAL A 77 11.83 18.76 -4.67
N MET A 78 11.07 19.38 -5.57
CA MET A 78 10.66 20.76 -5.46
C MET A 78 9.41 20.89 -4.57
N TYR A 79 9.47 21.79 -3.60
CA TYR A 79 8.29 22.20 -2.86
C TYR A 79 7.58 23.32 -3.61
N VAL A 80 6.36 23.06 -4.03
CA VAL A 80 5.53 23.99 -4.82
C VAL A 80 4.25 24.28 -4.06
N ASP A 81 4.08 25.51 -3.65
CA ASP A 81 2.91 25.95 -2.89
C ASP A 81 1.62 25.78 -3.67
N GLY A 82 0.60 25.21 -3.02
CA GLY A 82 -0.70 24.96 -3.64
C GLY A 82 -0.76 23.78 -4.60
N LEU A 83 0.31 23.00 -4.77
CA LEU A 83 0.30 21.78 -5.56
C LEU A 83 -0.51 20.70 -4.82
N LYS A 84 -1.58 20.23 -5.44
CA LYS A 84 -2.50 19.24 -4.84
C LYS A 84 -1.99 17.81 -4.87
N HIS A 85 -1.04 17.50 -5.72
CA HIS A 85 -0.57 16.14 -5.99
C HIS A 85 0.94 16.05 -5.89
N ASN A 86 1.44 14.96 -5.33
CA ASN A 86 2.88 14.69 -5.32
C ASN A 86 3.26 14.00 -6.63
N LEU A 87 4.29 14.48 -7.30
CA LEU A 87 4.70 14.06 -8.63
C LEU A 87 6.10 13.46 -8.61
N LEU A 88 6.25 12.27 -9.17
CA LEU A 88 7.54 11.63 -9.44
C LEU A 88 7.86 11.74 -10.93
N SER A 89 8.89 12.49 -11.25
CA SER A 89 9.39 12.64 -12.61
C SER A 89 10.07 11.37 -13.09
N VAL A 90 9.59 10.81 -14.19
CA VAL A 90 10.22 9.63 -14.83
C VAL A 90 11.63 9.97 -15.31
N SER A 91 11.81 11.15 -15.94
CA SER A 91 13.12 11.58 -16.44
C SER A 91 14.14 11.68 -15.30
N GLN A 92 13.76 12.31 -14.19
CA GLN A 92 14.65 12.44 -13.04
C GLN A 92 14.99 11.07 -12.42
N MET A 93 14.03 10.14 -12.32
CA MET A 93 14.32 8.77 -11.87
C MET A 93 15.32 8.07 -12.80
N CYS A 94 15.18 8.22 -14.11
CA CYS A 94 16.12 7.66 -15.08
C CYS A 94 17.52 8.28 -14.94
N ASP A 95 17.61 9.60 -14.73
CA ASP A 95 18.89 10.30 -14.49
C ASP A 95 19.57 9.83 -13.20
N GLU A 96 18.79 9.38 -12.20
CA GLU A 96 19.27 8.83 -10.93
C GLU A 96 19.64 7.33 -11.01
N GLY A 97 19.80 6.75 -12.21
CA GLY A 97 20.25 5.37 -12.42
C GLY A 97 19.16 4.32 -12.29
N THR A 98 17.91 4.70 -12.49
CA THR A 98 16.80 3.74 -12.52
C THR A 98 16.14 3.66 -13.90
N LYS A 99 15.40 2.59 -14.15
CA LYS A 99 14.50 2.46 -15.31
C LYS A 99 13.07 2.28 -14.85
N VAL A 100 12.15 2.91 -15.55
CA VAL A 100 10.71 2.81 -15.28
C VAL A 100 10.03 1.98 -16.37
N ILE A 101 9.36 0.91 -15.98
CA ILE A 101 8.67 -0.01 -16.88
C ILE A 101 7.17 0.11 -16.62
N PHE A 102 6.42 0.54 -17.62
CA PHE A 102 4.96 0.64 -17.54
C PHE A 102 4.31 -0.61 -18.13
N GLN A 103 3.29 -1.11 -17.45
CA GLN A 103 2.50 -2.28 -17.83
C GLN A 103 1.01 -1.96 -17.73
N SER A 104 0.16 -2.81 -18.29
CA SER A 104 -1.29 -2.62 -18.29
C SER A 104 -1.92 -2.50 -16.89
N ASN A 105 -1.32 -3.12 -15.88
CA ASN A 105 -1.82 -3.18 -14.50
C ASN A 105 -1.03 -2.33 -13.50
N GLY A 106 0.13 -1.79 -13.91
CA GLY A 106 1.00 -1.03 -13.01
C GLY A 106 2.30 -0.62 -13.64
N CYS A 107 3.25 -0.20 -12.82
CA CYS A 107 4.60 0.12 -13.25
C CYS A 107 5.65 -0.38 -12.24
N SER A 108 6.87 -0.50 -12.69
CA SER A 108 8.00 -0.91 -11.87
C SER A 108 9.18 0.03 -12.11
N VAL A 109 9.78 0.51 -11.03
CA VAL A 109 11.05 1.22 -11.06
C VAL A 109 12.13 0.25 -10.65
N CYS A 110 13.10 0.01 -11.51
CA CYS A 110 14.19 -0.92 -11.29
C CYS A 110 15.51 -0.15 -11.24
N ASP A 111 16.31 -0.46 -10.25
CA ASP A 111 17.69 0.02 -10.14
C ASP A 111 18.54 -0.63 -11.23
N LEU A 112 19.34 0.16 -11.93
CA LEU A 112 20.17 -0.33 -13.05
C LEU A 112 21.43 -1.06 -12.57
N ASP A 113 21.96 -0.69 -11.41
CA ASP A 113 23.19 -1.27 -10.86
C ASP A 113 22.93 -2.64 -10.24
N ILE A 114 21.81 -2.76 -9.49
CA ILE A 114 21.45 -3.97 -8.75
C ILE A 114 20.54 -4.88 -9.59
N GLY A 115 19.83 -4.32 -10.58
CA GLY A 115 18.85 -5.04 -11.41
C GLY A 115 17.54 -5.36 -10.69
N GLU A 116 17.35 -4.89 -9.45
CA GLU A 116 16.18 -5.17 -8.63
C GLU A 116 15.09 -4.11 -8.80
N THR A 117 13.84 -4.53 -8.60
CA THR A 117 12.71 -3.60 -8.54
C THR A 117 12.66 -2.91 -7.18
N VAL A 118 12.90 -1.61 -7.18
CA VAL A 118 12.92 -0.78 -5.95
C VAL A 118 11.55 -0.19 -5.61
N ILE A 119 10.77 0.21 -6.61
CA ILE A 119 9.41 0.74 -6.45
C ILE A 119 8.47 -0.02 -7.39
N LYS A 120 7.27 -0.33 -6.90
CA LYS A 120 6.17 -0.81 -7.72
C LYS A 120 4.99 0.14 -7.59
N GLY A 121 4.46 0.57 -8.70
CA GLY A 121 3.27 1.39 -8.78
C GLY A 121 2.09 0.62 -9.35
N ILE A 122 0.90 1.09 -9.06
CA ILE A 122 -0.35 0.55 -9.58
C ILE A 122 -0.96 1.51 -10.60
N ARG A 123 -1.66 0.98 -11.58
CA ARG A 123 -2.48 1.78 -12.49
C ARG A 123 -3.86 1.96 -11.89
N THR A 124 -4.29 3.20 -11.76
CA THR A 124 -5.63 3.55 -11.28
C THR A 124 -6.70 3.36 -12.37
N ARG A 125 -7.97 3.40 -11.98
CA ARG A 125 -9.10 3.39 -12.94
C ARG A 125 -9.06 4.57 -13.91
N ASN A 126 -8.46 5.69 -13.51
CA ASN A 126 -8.29 6.89 -14.34
C ASN A 126 -7.02 6.83 -15.22
N ASN A 127 -6.43 5.66 -15.40
CA ASN A 127 -5.23 5.45 -16.20
C ASN A 127 -3.97 6.17 -15.70
N LEU A 128 -3.93 6.57 -14.44
CA LEU A 128 -2.77 7.17 -13.80
C LEU A 128 -1.94 6.09 -13.09
N TYR A 129 -0.64 6.22 -13.09
CA TYR A 129 0.26 5.36 -12.35
C TYR A 129 0.63 6.03 -11.03
N ILE A 130 0.39 5.34 -9.93
CA ILE A 130 0.61 5.86 -8.58
C ILE A 130 1.51 4.95 -7.76
N PHE A 131 2.27 5.56 -6.89
CA PHE A 131 2.99 4.92 -5.79
C PHE A 131 2.41 5.43 -4.47
N LYS A 132 2.20 4.54 -3.49
CA LYS A 132 1.73 4.89 -2.14
C LYS A 132 2.85 4.73 -1.14
N GLU A 133 3.16 5.78 -0.40
CA GLU A 133 4.10 5.73 0.72
C GLU A 133 3.56 4.82 1.83
N GLY A 134 4.46 4.08 2.49
CA GLY A 134 4.13 3.31 3.69
C GLY A 134 3.27 2.06 3.45
N GLN A 135 2.74 1.84 2.27
CA GLN A 135 2.21 0.55 1.91
C GLN A 135 3.37 -0.33 1.46
N GLN A 136 3.78 -1.25 2.34
CA GLN A 136 4.28 -2.53 1.85
C GLN A 136 3.17 -3.07 0.95
N GLN A 137 3.25 -2.75 -0.34
CA GLN A 137 2.42 -3.43 -1.31
C GLN A 137 2.87 -4.88 -1.24
N CYS A 138 2.09 -5.69 -0.54
CA CYS A 138 2.12 -7.12 -0.72
C CYS A 138 1.72 -7.37 -2.18
N TYR A 139 2.65 -7.12 -3.10
CA TYR A 139 2.62 -7.79 -4.38
C TYR A 139 2.89 -9.25 -4.04
N LEU A 140 1.85 -10.03 -4.19
CA LEU A 140 1.98 -11.47 -4.24
C LEU A 140 3.08 -11.75 -5.26
N SER A 141 4.30 -11.92 -4.79
CA SER A 141 5.33 -12.56 -5.60
C SER A 141 4.75 -13.93 -5.99
N LYS A 142 5.30 -14.57 -6.99
CA LYS A 142 4.92 -15.99 -7.25
C LYS A 142 5.05 -16.85 -6.00
N ASN A 143 5.85 -16.40 -5.00
CA ASN A 143 5.97 -17.05 -3.70
C ASN A 143 4.77 -16.82 -2.75
N ASP A 144 3.87 -15.87 -3.04
CA ASP A 144 2.72 -15.54 -2.20
C ASP A 144 1.38 -16.04 -2.78
N GLU A 145 1.42 -16.83 -3.85
CA GLU A 145 0.21 -17.44 -4.44
C GLU A 145 -0.58 -18.25 -3.40
N HIS A 146 0.09 -18.85 -2.44
CA HIS A 146 -0.54 -19.58 -1.36
C HIS A 146 -1.45 -18.70 -0.49
N TRP A 147 -1.06 -17.42 -0.23
CA TRP A 147 -1.88 -16.46 0.49
C TRP A 147 -3.10 -16.04 -0.32
N LEU A 148 -2.92 -15.79 -1.62
CA LEU A 148 -4.00 -15.42 -2.52
C LEU A 148 -5.08 -16.52 -2.55
N TRP A 149 -4.68 -17.76 -2.72
CA TRP A 149 -5.60 -18.88 -2.75
C TRP A 149 -6.21 -19.20 -1.38
N HIS A 150 -5.46 -19.01 -0.31
CA HIS A 150 -6.00 -19.11 1.04
C HIS A 150 -7.18 -18.13 1.25
N GLN A 151 -7.03 -16.88 0.79
CA GLN A 151 -8.10 -15.87 0.86
C GLN A 151 -9.25 -16.17 -0.11
N ARG A 152 -8.95 -16.52 -1.37
CA ARG A 152 -9.96 -16.86 -2.37
C ARG A 152 -10.84 -18.05 -1.99
N LEU A 153 -10.27 -19.01 -1.28
CA LEU A 153 -10.97 -20.20 -0.80
C LEU A 153 -11.57 -20.00 0.62
N GLY A 154 -11.86 -18.76 1.01
CA GLY A 154 -12.51 -18.44 2.28
C GLY A 154 -11.66 -18.81 3.49
N HIS A 155 -10.36 -18.55 3.42
CA HIS A 155 -9.40 -18.88 4.46
C HIS A 155 -9.29 -20.40 4.74
N LEU A 156 -9.35 -21.20 3.69
CA LEU A 156 -9.12 -22.64 3.75
C LEU A 156 -7.70 -22.92 4.26
N SER A 157 -7.53 -23.91 5.13
CA SER A 157 -6.22 -24.22 5.72
C SER A 157 -5.18 -24.58 4.65
N PHE A 158 -3.93 -24.20 4.87
CA PHE A 158 -2.85 -24.48 3.92
C PHE A 158 -2.65 -25.97 3.65
N SER A 159 -2.92 -26.84 4.63
CA SER A 159 -2.92 -28.28 4.46
C SER A 159 -4.00 -28.78 3.48
N GLN A 160 -5.19 -28.18 3.55
CA GLN A 160 -6.28 -28.49 2.61
C GLN A 160 -6.00 -27.93 1.20
N ILE A 161 -5.38 -26.75 1.09
CA ILE A 161 -4.94 -26.22 -0.20
C ILE A 161 -3.90 -27.14 -0.85
N ARG A 162 -2.92 -27.65 -0.10
CA ARG A 162 -1.97 -28.67 -0.60
C ARG A 162 -2.67 -29.92 -1.14
N LYS A 163 -3.69 -30.40 -0.41
CA LYS A 163 -4.50 -31.54 -0.87
C LYS A 163 -5.27 -31.19 -2.15
N ALA A 164 -5.90 -30.02 -2.21
CA ALA A 164 -6.62 -29.55 -3.39
C ALA A 164 -5.72 -29.42 -4.63
N CYS A 165 -4.49 -28.94 -4.49
CA CYS A 165 -3.48 -28.92 -5.54
C CYS A 165 -3.14 -30.35 -5.99
N LYS A 166 -2.82 -31.23 -5.05
CA LYS A 166 -2.42 -32.63 -5.32
C LYS A 166 -3.50 -33.41 -6.08
N TYR A 167 -4.76 -33.21 -5.73
CA TYR A 167 -5.90 -33.92 -6.35
C TYR A 167 -6.57 -33.14 -7.48
N GLN A 168 -6.02 -31.97 -7.87
CA GLN A 168 -6.61 -31.06 -8.87
C GLN A 168 -8.11 -30.78 -8.63
N ALA A 169 -8.49 -30.67 -7.34
CA ALA A 169 -9.88 -30.58 -6.92
C ALA A 169 -10.53 -29.21 -7.19
N VAL A 170 -9.75 -28.21 -7.59
CA VAL A 170 -10.23 -26.85 -7.86
C VAL A 170 -9.73 -26.41 -9.24
N CYS A 171 -10.63 -26.07 -10.14
CA CYS A 171 -10.29 -25.56 -11.46
C CYS A 171 -9.50 -24.25 -11.37
N GLY A 172 -8.38 -24.17 -12.09
CA GLY A 172 -7.52 -22.98 -12.11
C GLY A 172 -6.62 -22.79 -10.89
N LEU A 173 -6.60 -23.74 -9.96
CA LEU A 173 -5.64 -23.75 -8.86
C LEU A 173 -4.27 -24.21 -9.40
N PRO A 174 -3.24 -23.36 -9.41
CA PRO A 174 -1.91 -23.74 -9.85
C PRO A 174 -1.21 -24.65 -8.82
N ASP A 175 -0.12 -25.27 -9.22
CA ASP A 175 0.74 -25.96 -8.26
C ASP A 175 1.47 -24.93 -7.39
N ILE A 176 1.03 -24.82 -6.14
CA ILE A 176 1.47 -23.79 -5.20
C ILE A 176 2.43 -24.38 -4.18
N ARG A 177 3.61 -23.79 -4.11
CA ARG A 177 4.55 -24.09 -3.02
C ARG A 177 4.12 -23.35 -1.76
N ILE A 178 3.72 -24.06 -0.74
CA ILE A 178 3.31 -23.50 0.56
C ILE A 178 4.46 -23.72 1.55
N PRO A 179 5.06 -22.64 2.10
CA PRO A 179 6.10 -22.75 3.13
C PRO A 179 5.56 -23.43 4.38
N ASP A 180 6.44 -24.13 5.08
CA ASP A 180 6.11 -24.70 6.40
C ASP A 180 5.94 -23.57 7.41
N ASN A 181 5.09 -23.79 8.42
CA ASN A 181 4.76 -22.81 9.48
C ASN A 181 4.08 -21.52 9.01
N THR A 182 3.40 -21.53 7.85
CA THR A 182 2.61 -20.39 7.40
C THR A 182 1.36 -20.23 8.28
N ILE A 183 1.26 -19.12 9.02
CA ILE A 183 0.18 -18.85 9.96
C ILE A 183 -0.62 -17.63 9.51
N CYS A 184 -1.94 -17.78 9.37
CA CYS A 184 -2.84 -16.67 9.09
C CYS A 184 -3.38 -16.07 10.39
N LYS A 185 -3.04 -14.79 10.64
CA LYS A 185 -3.49 -14.07 11.83
C LYS A 185 -5.02 -14.01 11.94
N SER A 186 -5.71 -13.75 10.84
CA SER A 186 -7.18 -13.72 10.81
C SER A 186 -7.80 -15.09 11.12
N CYS A 187 -7.19 -16.18 10.62
CA CYS A 187 -7.62 -17.53 10.96
C CYS A 187 -7.40 -17.87 12.43
N GLN A 188 -6.29 -17.43 13.01
CA GLN A 188 -6.04 -17.63 14.43
C GLN A 188 -7.11 -16.97 15.30
N PHE A 189 -7.43 -15.72 15.01
CA PHE A 189 -8.48 -15.01 15.75
C PHE A 189 -9.88 -15.56 15.47
N GLY A 190 -10.23 -15.81 14.21
CA GLY A 190 -11.58 -16.24 13.82
C GLY A 190 -11.90 -17.71 14.10
N LYS A 191 -10.88 -18.57 14.18
CA LYS A 191 -11.02 -20.02 14.43
C LYS A 191 -10.53 -20.42 15.83
N GLN A 192 -10.47 -19.48 16.74
CA GLN A 192 -10.06 -19.74 18.12
C GLN A 192 -11.08 -20.65 18.80
N THR A 193 -10.68 -21.87 19.14
CA THR A 193 -11.50 -22.76 19.96
C THR A 193 -11.30 -22.42 21.43
N LYS A 194 -12.40 -22.28 22.17
CA LYS A 194 -12.30 -22.17 23.62
C LYS A 194 -11.69 -23.47 24.17
N THR A 195 -10.67 -23.32 24.98
CA THR A 195 -10.19 -24.44 25.82
C THR A 195 -11.31 -24.84 26.77
N ASN A 196 -11.48 -26.15 27.01
CA ASN A 196 -12.39 -26.61 28.05
C ASN A 196 -12.00 -25.96 29.37
N PHE A 197 -12.98 -25.47 30.09
CA PHE A 197 -12.73 -25.00 31.45
C PHE A 197 -12.17 -26.16 32.28
N PRO A 198 -11.16 -25.94 33.10
CA PRO A 198 -10.72 -26.96 34.04
C PRO A 198 -11.91 -27.40 34.92
N GLU A 199 -12.00 -28.69 35.21
CA GLU A 199 -13.01 -29.19 36.15
C GLU A 199 -12.91 -28.42 37.46
N LYS A 200 -14.07 -27.94 37.93
CA LYS A 200 -14.12 -27.23 39.20
C LYS A 200 -13.83 -28.25 40.31
N GLU A 201 -12.84 -27.98 41.14
CA GLU A 201 -12.62 -28.68 42.40
C GLU A 201 -13.74 -28.27 43.39
N GLY A 202 -14.86 -28.89 43.28
CA GLY A 202 -16.00 -28.69 44.19
C GLY A 202 -17.30 -28.34 43.47
N SER A 203 -18.30 -29.13 43.65
CA SER A 203 -19.68 -28.85 43.28
C SER A 203 -20.48 -28.45 44.53
N ALA A 204 -21.49 -27.59 44.34
CA ALA A 204 -22.41 -27.23 45.41
C ALA A 204 -23.06 -28.52 45.98
N SER A 205 -23.03 -28.68 47.29
CA SER A 205 -23.56 -29.83 47.98
C SER A 205 -25.04 -29.74 48.34
N ARG A 206 -25.58 -28.52 48.30
CA ARG A 206 -26.97 -28.19 48.64
C ARG A 206 -27.66 -27.34 47.59
N PRO A 207 -28.96 -27.46 47.36
CA PRO A 207 -29.72 -26.54 46.51
C PRO A 207 -29.50 -25.08 46.92
N LEU A 208 -29.35 -24.20 45.92
CA LEU A 208 -29.11 -22.76 46.09
C LEU A 208 -27.79 -22.36 46.76
N GLU A 209 -26.89 -23.27 47.02
CA GLU A 209 -25.55 -22.94 47.50
C GLU A 209 -24.73 -22.17 46.45
N LEU A 210 -24.99 -22.46 45.17
CA LEU A 210 -24.40 -21.73 44.03
C LEU A 210 -25.49 -21.45 43.00
N VAL A 211 -25.74 -20.16 42.74
CA VAL A 211 -26.72 -19.73 41.73
C VAL A 211 -25.96 -19.02 40.62
N HIS A 212 -26.10 -19.49 39.39
CA HIS A 212 -25.61 -18.81 38.21
C HIS A 212 -26.72 -17.99 37.60
N THR A 213 -26.52 -16.67 37.47
CA THR A 213 -27.49 -15.76 36.83
C THR A 213 -26.82 -15.13 35.62
N ASP A 214 -27.54 -15.05 34.52
CA ASP A 214 -27.11 -14.35 33.33
C ASP A 214 -28.24 -13.47 32.81
N VAL A 215 -27.87 -12.35 32.15
CA VAL A 215 -28.86 -11.44 31.56
C VAL A 215 -29.10 -11.93 30.13
N CYS A 216 -30.28 -12.50 29.92
CA CYS A 216 -30.78 -12.72 28.57
C CYS A 216 -30.99 -11.38 27.86
N GLY A 217 -30.46 -11.24 26.66
CA GLY A 217 -30.61 -10.05 25.82
C GLY A 217 -32.09 -9.67 25.62
N PRO A 218 -32.36 -8.55 24.94
CA PRO A 218 -33.70 -8.00 24.87
C PRO A 218 -34.70 -9.00 24.34
N SER A 219 -35.67 -9.35 25.18
CA SER A 219 -36.79 -10.20 24.81
C SER A 219 -37.92 -9.36 24.22
N ARG A 220 -38.53 -9.81 23.12
CA ARG A 220 -39.71 -9.16 22.51
C ARG A 220 -40.97 -9.31 23.37
N LYS A 221 -40.96 -10.20 24.38
CA LYS A 221 -42.07 -10.41 25.30
C LYS A 221 -41.72 -9.79 26.64
N ARG A 222 -42.66 -9.00 27.19
CA ARG A 222 -42.56 -8.52 28.57
C ARG A 222 -42.71 -9.71 29.50
N SER A 223 -41.91 -9.77 30.56
CA SER A 223 -42.19 -10.64 31.69
C SER A 223 -43.49 -10.23 32.36
N LEU A 224 -44.25 -11.20 32.76
CA LEU A 224 -45.49 -10.99 33.53
C LEU A 224 -45.17 -10.43 34.91
#